data_6486685978e8d42184dbc394f53eabbc
#
_entry.id   6486685978e8d42184dbc394f53eabbc
#
_cell.length_a   1.000
_cell.length_b   1.000
_cell.length_c   1.000
_cell.angle_alpha   90.00
_cell.angle_beta   90.00
_cell.angle_gamma   90.00
#
_symmetry.space_group_name_H-M   'P 1'
#
loop_
_entity.id
_entity.type
_entity.pdbx_description
1 polymer ?
#
loop_
_entity_poly.entity_id
_entity_poly.type
_entity_poly.pdbx_seq_one_letter_code
_entity_poly.pdbx_strand_id
1 'polypeptide(L)'
;MSRALDAECTAQKDPRNQKRYKVSSCDRISTQEGQYIYKAQLIVDEGEDPHFTDGVSFIFLTKEAPYSCEVVEFDYANAILFFSSTKLIFVTSDCRVISDATMNTIALKKLLEELSEYNINKSYPLYKFLEGSTDKLKDIKHPPYPSYLEKYFVKDKSQFSAFKASLDKDITFIWGPPGTGKSYTLAAIIMALHSMPGERTAVCCLSNVAVDQLLSKVVKNITVEEPEMKRGEFYRAGRTQDELLLRTDFLFPDDAISSKIRLMIKLYNKKLEGYRTANQQFSNEAIEIKAHLKDAREELKEHTDYLINKVRVVFSTISNFVINPRLKDGLFDNLIVDEASMLAMPQLIALARNVSKRIILVGDFQQLSPITVAGIPVLKNNVFKLCGIDINHTNHPALRPLLNQRRSHPKLVEIINKPFYGGHLMTDNPKYNSIVARPPYSECVVGMCSVTEGMVRFTKGGTRQNFANSEAVMHLLDLYNENEEDTFSIGVITPYTGQVSLLKALFSKREYSTDFQDRVKIGTVHTFQGSESDVIIFDMVDCSKFEKGKPYFGKIYANEQGEQLLNVAISRARHKLIVVCDPEYLKTSPGGSISDRSISIFNTLLKAQWTKI
;
A
#
# COMPACT_ATOMS: atom_id res chain seq x y z
N MET A 1 -2.97 23.39 8.60
CA MET A 1 -3.36 22.15 7.91
C MET A 1 -4.51 22.37 6.94
N SER A 2 -5.64 22.95 7.32
CA SER A 2 -6.78 23.19 6.40
C SER A 2 -6.36 23.92 5.12
N ARG A 3 -5.58 25.03 5.22
CA ARG A 3 -5.03 25.73 4.04
C ARG A 3 -4.15 24.85 3.14
N ALA A 4 -3.40 23.93 3.71
CA ALA A 4 -2.57 23.00 2.93
C ALA A 4 -3.44 21.98 2.17
N LEU A 5 -4.53 21.51 2.78
CA LEU A 5 -5.50 20.65 2.11
C LEU A 5 -6.31 21.40 1.04
N ASP A 6 -6.60 22.69 1.23
CA ASP A 6 -7.21 23.52 0.18
C ASP A 6 -6.31 23.64 -1.06
N ALA A 7 -5.02 23.88 -0.84
CA ALA A 7 -4.05 23.94 -1.92
C ALA A 7 -3.90 22.56 -2.61
N GLU A 8 -3.91 21.46 -1.86
CA GLU A 8 -3.88 20.10 -2.41
C GLU A 8 -5.13 19.83 -3.25
N CYS A 9 -6.34 20.14 -2.72
CA CYS A 9 -7.59 20.03 -3.49
C CYS A 9 -7.55 20.84 -4.78
N THR A 10 -7.02 22.08 -4.72
CA THR A 10 -6.90 22.94 -5.89
C THR A 10 -5.94 22.33 -6.92
N ALA A 11 -4.79 21.84 -6.48
CA ALA A 11 -3.82 21.18 -7.33
C ALA A 11 -4.37 19.89 -7.95
N GLN A 12 -5.11 19.08 -7.19
CA GLN A 12 -5.74 17.85 -7.67
C GLN A 12 -6.86 18.13 -8.68
N LYS A 13 -7.58 19.25 -8.57
CA LYS A 13 -8.63 19.66 -9.52
C LYS A 13 -8.08 20.25 -10.82
N ASP A 14 -6.81 20.62 -10.88
CA ASP A 14 -6.20 21.10 -12.11
C ASP A 14 -6.30 20.01 -13.18
N PRO A 15 -6.90 20.30 -14.37
CA PRO A 15 -7.05 19.32 -15.44
C PRO A 15 -5.74 18.65 -15.88
N ARG A 16 -4.61 19.32 -15.67
CA ARG A 16 -3.27 18.79 -15.97
C ARG A 16 -2.86 17.65 -15.01
N ASN A 17 -3.43 17.64 -13.82
CA ASN A 17 -3.17 16.63 -12.78
C ASN A 17 -4.26 15.55 -12.73
N GLN A 18 -5.39 15.75 -13.45
CA GLN A 18 -6.45 14.77 -13.57
C GLN A 18 -6.20 13.84 -14.76
N LYS A 19 -6.16 12.55 -14.48
CA LYS A 19 -6.11 11.53 -15.54
C LYS A 19 -7.52 11.11 -15.92
N ARG A 20 -7.78 11.03 -17.22
CA ARG A 20 -9.08 10.68 -17.81
C ARG A 20 -8.92 9.49 -18.73
N TYR A 21 -9.60 8.40 -18.45
CA TYR A 21 -9.54 7.18 -19.24
C TYR A 21 -10.89 6.93 -19.92
N LYS A 22 -10.87 6.55 -21.20
CA LYS A 22 -12.07 6.07 -21.89
C LYS A 22 -12.39 4.65 -21.43
N VAL A 23 -13.68 4.31 -21.40
CA VAL A 23 -14.18 2.98 -21.09
C VAL A 23 -14.64 2.33 -22.38
N SER A 24 -14.09 1.14 -22.69
CA SER A 24 -14.51 0.36 -23.88
C SER A 24 -15.73 -0.50 -23.61
N SER A 25 -15.81 -1.07 -22.40
CA SER A 25 -16.96 -1.83 -21.92
C SER A 25 -17.11 -1.63 -20.41
N CYS A 26 -18.34 -1.71 -19.92
CA CYS A 26 -18.62 -1.68 -18.50
C CYS A 26 -19.86 -2.51 -18.20
N ASP A 27 -19.71 -3.53 -17.37
CA ASP A 27 -20.75 -4.47 -17.00
C ASP A 27 -20.99 -4.44 -15.49
N ARG A 28 -22.24 -4.54 -15.07
CA ARG A 28 -22.57 -4.77 -13.68
C ARG A 28 -22.41 -6.25 -13.35
N ILE A 29 -21.50 -6.56 -12.43
CA ILE A 29 -21.19 -7.95 -12.06
C ILE A 29 -22.13 -8.44 -10.96
N SER A 30 -22.35 -7.62 -9.92
CA SER A 30 -23.10 -8.01 -8.74
C SER A 30 -23.70 -6.80 -8.01
N THR A 31 -24.52 -7.09 -7.02
CA THR A 31 -24.99 -6.10 -6.04
C THR A 31 -24.71 -6.69 -4.66
N GLN A 32 -23.87 -6.04 -3.87
CA GLN A 32 -23.47 -6.49 -2.54
C GLN A 32 -23.67 -5.35 -1.54
N GLU A 33 -24.29 -5.61 -0.41
CA GLU A 33 -24.48 -4.65 0.69
C GLU A 33 -25.06 -3.27 0.29
N GLY A 34 -25.96 -3.25 -0.69
CA GLY A 34 -26.54 -2.01 -1.19
C GLY A 34 -25.66 -1.23 -2.18
N GLN A 35 -24.52 -1.77 -2.55
CA GLN A 35 -23.65 -1.22 -3.58
C GLN A 35 -23.70 -2.07 -4.85
N TYR A 36 -23.65 -1.40 -5.99
CA TYR A 36 -23.56 -2.01 -7.31
C TYR A 36 -22.10 -2.18 -7.67
N ILE A 37 -21.70 -3.39 -8.05
CA ILE A 37 -20.33 -3.70 -8.47
C ILE A 37 -20.27 -3.77 -9.99
N TYR A 38 -19.30 -3.07 -10.54
CA TYR A 38 -19.07 -2.97 -11.97
C TYR A 38 -17.67 -3.47 -12.32
N LYS A 39 -17.55 -3.98 -13.53
CA LYS A 39 -16.27 -4.28 -14.20
C LYS A 39 -16.19 -3.40 -15.43
N ALA A 40 -15.22 -2.52 -15.51
CA ALA A 40 -14.98 -1.66 -16.66
C ALA A 40 -13.64 -1.97 -17.30
N GLN A 41 -13.63 -2.14 -18.63
CA GLN A 41 -12.43 -2.22 -19.43
C GLN A 41 -12.00 -0.80 -19.81
N LEU A 42 -10.84 -0.36 -19.37
CA LEU A 42 -10.31 0.96 -19.73
C LEU A 42 -9.53 0.89 -21.04
N ILE A 43 -9.68 1.94 -21.85
CA ILE A 43 -8.78 2.23 -22.97
C ILE A 43 -7.67 3.10 -22.40
N VAL A 44 -6.47 2.55 -22.37
CA VAL A 44 -5.27 3.21 -21.86
C VAL A 44 -4.39 3.51 -23.06
N ASP A 45 -4.07 4.78 -23.27
CA ASP A 45 -3.18 5.19 -24.35
C ASP A 45 -1.76 4.65 -24.11
N GLU A 46 -1.00 4.44 -25.18
CA GLU A 46 0.36 3.93 -25.11
C GLU A 46 1.23 4.84 -24.23
N GLY A 47 1.76 4.27 -23.12
CA GLY A 47 2.56 5.01 -22.14
C GLY A 47 1.79 5.70 -21.00
N GLU A 48 0.48 5.53 -20.94
CA GLU A 48 -0.30 5.88 -19.76
C GLU A 48 -0.40 4.68 -18.81
N ASP A 49 -0.23 4.94 -17.53
CA ASP A 49 -0.45 3.94 -16.48
C ASP A 49 -1.56 4.45 -15.55
N PRO A 50 -2.75 3.85 -15.61
CA PRO A 50 -3.84 4.22 -14.72
C PRO A 50 -3.51 3.76 -13.31
N HIS A 51 -3.30 4.70 -12.41
CA HIS A 51 -3.15 4.43 -11.00
C HIS A 51 -4.50 4.51 -10.30
N PHE A 52 -5.11 3.36 -10.07
CA PHE A 52 -6.27 3.22 -9.21
C PHE A 52 -5.86 2.44 -7.97
N THR A 53 -5.96 3.10 -6.82
CA THR A 53 -5.69 2.46 -5.52
C THR A 53 -7.02 2.01 -4.94
N ASP A 54 -7.07 0.78 -4.44
CA ASP A 54 -8.24 0.22 -3.79
C ASP A 54 -8.76 1.13 -2.67
N GLY A 55 -10.08 1.30 -2.60
CA GLY A 55 -10.74 2.17 -1.64
C GLY A 55 -10.64 3.67 -1.96
N VAL A 56 -10.01 4.06 -3.07
CA VAL A 56 -9.96 5.46 -3.51
C VAL A 56 -11.17 5.77 -4.37
N SER A 57 -11.78 6.93 -4.13
CA SER A 57 -12.91 7.42 -4.92
C SER A 57 -12.44 7.95 -6.27
N PHE A 58 -13.30 7.80 -7.27
CA PHE A 58 -13.14 8.37 -8.60
C PHE A 58 -14.49 8.77 -9.18
N ILE A 59 -14.47 9.51 -10.29
CA ILE A 59 -15.69 9.88 -11.02
C ILE A 59 -15.85 9.00 -12.24
N PHE A 60 -16.95 8.25 -12.31
CA PHE A 60 -17.39 7.58 -13.52
C PHE A 60 -18.35 8.52 -14.25
N LEU A 61 -17.90 9.04 -15.39
CA LEU A 61 -18.64 10.00 -16.19
C LEU A 61 -19.37 9.28 -17.32
N THR A 62 -20.69 9.43 -17.35
CA THR A 62 -21.54 9.06 -18.50
C THR A 62 -21.98 10.30 -19.25
N LYS A 63 -22.65 10.15 -20.38
CA LYS A 63 -23.25 11.29 -21.11
C LYS A 63 -24.30 12.04 -20.28
N GLU A 64 -24.94 11.34 -19.36
CA GLU A 64 -26.09 11.88 -18.60
C GLU A 64 -25.65 12.52 -17.27
N ALA A 65 -24.71 11.89 -16.56
CA ALA A 65 -24.30 12.36 -15.23
C ALA A 65 -22.91 11.83 -14.78
N PRO A 66 -22.24 12.55 -13.88
CA PRO A 66 -21.11 12.02 -13.12
C PRO A 66 -21.60 11.16 -11.94
N TYR A 67 -20.92 10.04 -11.72
CA TYR A 67 -21.15 9.15 -10.57
C TYR A 67 -19.88 9.07 -9.74
N SER A 68 -20.02 9.29 -8.43
CA SER A 68 -18.93 9.01 -7.49
C SER A 68 -18.87 7.51 -7.25
N CYS A 69 -17.72 6.91 -7.49
CA CYS A 69 -17.47 5.49 -7.41
C CYS A 69 -16.23 5.24 -6.55
N GLU A 70 -16.09 4.03 -6.04
CA GLU A 70 -14.95 3.61 -5.26
C GLU A 70 -14.25 2.43 -5.95
N VAL A 71 -12.93 2.50 -6.05
CA VAL A 71 -12.11 1.42 -6.59
C VAL A 71 -12.20 0.21 -5.68
N VAL A 72 -12.60 -0.92 -6.24
CA VAL A 72 -12.58 -2.22 -5.57
C VAL A 72 -11.25 -2.90 -5.84
N GLU A 73 -10.84 -2.92 -7.10
CA GLU A 73 -9.61 -3.54 -7.58
C GLU A 73 -9.27 -2.96 -8.95
N PHE A 74 -7.99 -2.88 -9.26
CA PHE A 74 -7.52 -2.57 -10.59
C PHE A 74 -6.55 -3.65 -11.09
N ASP A 75 -6.96 -4.35 -12.13
CA ASP A 75 -6.11 -5.28 -12.86
C ASP A 75 -5.22 -4.49 -13.84
N TYR A 76 -3.99 -4.25 -13.42
CA TYR A 76 -3.00 -3.50 -14.20
C TYR A 76 -2.60 -4.19 -15.50
N ALA A 77 -2.65 -5.54 -15.54
CA ALA A 77 -2.23 -6.29 -16.71
C ALA A 77 -3.20 -6.11 -17.87
N ASN A 78 -4.50 -6.11 -17.57
CA ASN A 78 -5.56 -6.05 -18.54
C ASN A 78 -6.27 -4.69 -18.59
N ALA A 79 -5.85 -3.71 -17.80
CA ALA A 79 -6.50 -2.41 -17.62
C ALA A 79 -8.00 -2.54 -17.26
N ILE A 80 -8.34 -3.46 -16.37
CA ILE A 80 -9.70 -3.71 -15.91
C ILE A 80 -9.90 -3.06 -14.54
N LEU A 81 -10.88 -2.18 -14.45
CA LEU A 81 -11.28 -1.53 -13.21
C LEU A 81 -12.53 -2.20 -12.63
N PHE A 82 -12.40 -2.80 -11.45
CA PHE A 82 -13.51 -3.22 -10.63
C PHE A 82 -13.86 -2.10 -9.66
N PHE A 83 -15.11 -1.70 -9.62
CA PHE A 83 -15.52 -0.58 -8.78
C PHE A 83 -16.94 -0.74 -8.23
N SER A 84 -17.22 -0.03 -7.15
CA SER A 84 -18.53 0.03 -6.52
C SER A 84 -19.16 1.41 -6.68
N SER A 85 -20.49 1.43 -6.74
CA SER A 85 -21.30 2.64 -6.71
C SER A 85 -22.53 2.42 -5.83
N THR A 86 -22.87 3.44 -5.05
CA THR A 86 -24.14 3.46 -4.28
C THR A 86 -25.35 3.71 -5.16
N LYS A 87 -25.15 4.21 -6.38
CA LYS A 87 -26.18 4.47 -7.38
C LYS A 87 -26.06 3.51 -8.54
N LEU A 88 -27.19 3.11 -9.11
CA LEU A 88 -27.20 2.36 -10.36
C LEU A 88 -26.69 3.25 -11.49
N ILE A 89 -25.66 2.81 -12.18
CA ILE A 89 -25.08 3.51 -13.32
C ILE A 89 -25.66 2.97 -14.61
N PHE A 90 -26.21 3.85 -15.43
CA PHE A 90 -26.62 3.53 -16.78
C PHE A 90 -25.42 3.74 -17.71
N VAL A 91 -24.85 2.63 -18.16
CA VAL A 91 -23.65 2.63 -19.02
C VAL A 91 -24.05 3.02 -20.43
N THR A 92 -23.38 4.03 -20.98
CA THR A 92 -23.57 4.52 -22.36
C THR A 92 -22.30 4.30 -23.17
N SER A 93 -22.35 4.53 -24.47
CA SER A 93 -21.23 4.29 -25.39
C SER A 93 -20.04 5.24 -25.25
N ASP A 94 -20.10 6.27 -24.39
CA ASP A 94 -19.03 7.25 -24.18
C ASP A 94 -18.83 7.51 -22.69
N CYS A 95 -18.46 6.46 -21.97
CA CYS A 95 -18.14 6.56 -20.57
C CYS A 95 -16.65 6.86 -20.37
N ARG A 96 -16.34 7.62 -19.32
CA ARG A 96 -14.96 7.93 -18.93
C ARG A 96 -14.79 7.75 -17.43
N VAL A 97 -13.59 7.37 -17.05
CA VAL A 97 -13.14 7.34 -15.66
C VAL A 97 -12.20 8.51 -15.43
N ILE A 98 -12.49 9.31 -14.41
CA ILE A 98 -11.63 10.42 -13.98
C ILE A 98 -11.14 10.09 -12.58
N SER A 99 -9.81 9.99 -12.40
CA SER A 99 -9.26 9.78 -11.07
C SER A 99 -9.55 11.03 -10.22
N ASP A 100 -10.35 10.88 -9.17
CA ASP A 100 -10.69 11.97 -8.26
C ASP A 100 -10.11 11.71 -6.88
N ALA A 101 -8.88 12.14 -6.68
CA ALA A 101 -8.24 12.11 -5.37
C ALA A 101 -8.81 13.18 -4.40
N THR A 102 -9.66 14.09 -4.88
CA THR A 102 -10.13 15.23 -4.07
C THR A 102 -11.11 14.82 -2.99
N MET A 103 -11.91 13.76 -3.19
CA MET A 103 -12.91 13.32 -2.21
C MET A 103 -12.29 12.98 -0.86
N ASN A 104 -11.18 12.23 -0.87
CA ASN A 104 -10.44 11.89 0.35
C ASN A 104 -9.88 13.15 1.04
N THR A 105 -9.34 14.09 0.24
CA THR A 105 -8.78 15.35 0.75
C THR A 105 -9.86 16.25 1.33
N ILE A 106 -11.04 16.32 0.69
CA ILE A 106 -12.21 17.08 1.19
C ILE A 106 -12.74 16.46 2.48
N ALA A 107 -12.90 15.14 2.54
CA ALA A 107 -13.35 14.44 3.74
C ALA A 107 -12.40 14.67 4.91
N LEU A 108 -11.09 14.57 4.66
CA LEU A 108 -10.05 14.85 5.64
C LEU A 108 -10.08 16.29 6.11
N LYS A 109 -10.25 17.26 5.19
CA LYS A 109 -10.37 18.68 5.53
C LYS A 109 -11.58 18.94 6.43
N LYS A 110 -12.76 18.44 6.05
CA LYS A 110 -13.98 18.60 6.84
C LYS A 110 -13.81 18.04 8.25
N LEU A 111 -13.22 16.88 8.38
CA LEU A 111 -12.94 16.23 9.66
C LEU A 111 -11.99 17.07 10.52
N LEU A 112 -10.94 17.68 9.94
CA LEU A 112 -10.03 18.56 10.67
C LEU A 112 -10.67 19.90 11.06
N GLU A 113 -11.62 20.41 10.28
CA GLU A 113 -12.41 21.60 10.62
C GLU A 113 -13.35 21.29 11.80
N GLU A 114 -14.06 20.18 11.76
CA GLU A 114 -14.83 19.69 12.89
C GLU A 114 -13.97 19.58 14.16
N LEU A 115 -12.75 19.03 14.06
CA LEU A 115 -11.82 18.91 15.19
C LEU A 115 -11.36 20.27 15.76
N SER A 116 -11.29 21.32 14.94
CA SER A 116 -10.88 22.64 15.43
C SER A 116 -11.90 23.29 16.36
N GLU A 117 -13.16 22.83 16.29
CA GLU A 117 -14.27 23.26 17.15
C GLU A 117 -14.35 22.43 18.45
N TYR A 118 -13.70 21.28 18.51
CA TYR A 118 -13.67 20.42 19.69
C TYR A 118 -12.42 20.64 20.54
N ASN A 119 -12.60 20.68 21.87
CA ASN A 119 -11.49 20.62 22.81
C ASN A 119 -10.90 19.21 22.81
N ILE A 120 -9.79 19.01 22.09
CA ILE A 120 -9.05 17.74 22.14
C ILE A 120 -8.61 17.51 23.58
N ASN A 121 -8.93 16.33 24.10
CA ASN A 121 -8.54 15.96 25.46
C ASN A 121 -7.00 15.95 25.59
N LYS A 122 -6.47 16.84 26.43
CA LYS A 122 -5.03 17.00 26.65
C LYS A 122 -4.34 15.72 27.19
N SER A 123 -5.11 14.79 27.72
CA SER A 123 -4.56 13.49 28.18
C SER A 123 -4.33 12.48 27.06
N TYR A 124 -4.88 12.72 25.84
CA TYR A 124 -4.73 11.83 24.71
C TYR A 124 -3.35 11.97 24.05
N PRO A 125 -2.76 10.88 23.59
CA PRO A 125 -1.43 10.90 22.94
C PRO A 125 -1.36 11.88 21.75
N LEU A 126 -2.46 12.06 21.00
CA LEU A 126 -2.55 13.01 19.88
C LEU A 126 -2.11 14.42 20.29
N TYR A 127 -2.42 14.87 21.51
CA TYR A 127 -2.08 16.21 21.97
C TYR A 127 -0.58 16.49 21.89
N LYS A 128 0.26 15.48 22.15
CA LYS A 128 1.72 15.58 22.05
C LYS A 128 2.23 15.81 20.62
N PHE A 129 1.53 15.28 19.61
CA PHE A 129 1.85 15.57 18.22
C PHE A 129 1.50 17.01 17.83
N LEU A 130 0.43 17.55 18.41
CA LEU A 130 0.03 18.94 18.18
C LEU A 130 0.95 19.94 18.88
N GLU A 131 1.49 19.60 20.05
CA GLU A 131 2.43 20.43 20.80
C GLU A 131 3.89 20.26 20.37
N GLY A 132 4.21 19.25 19.57
CA GLY A 132 5.59 18.90 19.24
C GLY A 132 6.37 18.30 20.41
N SER A 133 5.68 17.63 21.35
CA SER A 133 6.26 17.05 22.58
C SER A 133 6.24 15.53 22.61
N THR A 134 6.45 14.88 21.44
CA THR A 134 6.47 13.41 21.30
C THR A 134 7.66 12.73 22.00
N ASP A 135 8.62 13.49 22.47
CA ASP A 135 9.75 13.07 23.31
C ASP A 135 9.35 12.87 24.80
N LYS A 136 8.26 13.49 25.24
CA LYS A 136 7.75 13.40 26.61
C LYS A 136 6.79 12.21 26.76
N LEU A 137 7.33 11.02 26.89
CA LEU A 137 6.54 9.79 26.98
C LEU A 137 5.83 9.66 28.33
N LYS A 138 4.63 9.03 28.29
CA LYS A 138 3.87 8.62 29.46
C LYS A 138 3.90 7.09 29.56
N ASP A 139 4.13 6.58 30.78
CA ASP A 139 4.02 5.14 31.05
C ASP A 139 2.56 4.70 31.12
N ILE A 140 2.25 3.61 30.45
CA ILE A 140 0.95 2.97 30.47
C ILE A 140 1.03 1.68 31.28
N LYS A 141 0.27 1.62 32.37
CA LYS A 141 0.11 0.38 33.13
C LYS A 141 -0.87 -0.53 32.41
N HIS A 142 -0.52 -1.78 32.25
CA HIS A 142 -1.36 -2.80 31.63
C HIS A 142 -1.28 -4.13 32.37
N PRO A 143 -2.29 -5.02 32.24
CA PRO A 143 -2.22 -6.37 32.79
C PRO A 143 -1.14 -7.19 32.05
N PRO A 144 -0.71 -8.32 32.62
CA PRO A 144 0.20 -9.23 31.93
C PRO A 144 -0.38 -9.68 30.59
N TYR A 145 0.46 -9.71 29.56
CA TYR A 145 0.15 -10.31 28.26
C TYR A 145 0.48 -11.81 28.26
N PRO A 146 -0.06 -12.61 27.32
CA PRO A 146 0.24 -14.04 27.22
C PRO A 146 1.73 -14.32 27.05
N SER A 147 2.29 -15.17 27.91
CA SER A 147 3.75 -15.45 27.94
C SER A 147 4.28 -16.11 26.68
N TYR A 148 3.42 -16.80 25.90
CA TYR A 148 3.83 -17.38 24.63
C TYR A 148 4.29 -16.33 23.62
N LEU A 149 3.87 -15.06 23.73
CA LEU A 149 4.31 -13.98 22.85
C LEU A 149 5.80 -13.67 22.99
N GLU A 150 6.43 -13.96 24.10
CA GLU A 150 7.87 -13.76 24.28
C GLU A 150 8.70 -14.69 23.40
N LYS A 151 8.16 -15.87 23.03
CA LYS A 151 8.82 -16.83 22.14
C LYS A 151 9.14 -16.21 20.76
N TYR A 152 8.32 -15.24 20.32
CA TYR A 152 8.52 -14.54 19.06
C TYR A 152 9.83 -13.75 19.02
N PHE A 153 10.38 -13.36 20.18
CA PHE A 153 11.49 -12.43 20.29
C PHE A 153 12.78 -13.01 20.85
N VAL A 154 12.83 -14.32 21.12
CA VAL A 154 13.99 -14.98 21.74
C VAL A 154 15.32 -14.67 21.05
N LYS A 155 15.29 -14.48 19.71
CA LYS A 155 16.48 -14.23 18.89
C LYS A 155 16.69 -12.76 18.52
N ASP A 156 15.80 -11.85 18.95
CA ASP A 156 15.85 -10.45 18.51
C ASP A 156 15.47 -9.46 19.61
N LYS A 157 16.51 -8.96 20.30
CA LYS A 157 16.35 -7.97 21.36
C LYS A 157 15.74 -6.65 20.86
N SER A 158 15.98 -6.27 19.59
CA SER A 158 15.45 -5.02 19.03
C SER A 158 13.92 -5.13 18.84
N GLN A 159 13.44 -6.26 18.30
CA GLN A 159 12.01 -6.53 18.18
C GLN A 159 11.33 -6.61 19.56
N PHE A 160 11.98 -7.25 20.53
CA PHE A 160 11.44 -7.32 21.90
C PHE A 160 11.36 -5.94 22.56
N SER A 161 12.38 -5.09 22.38
CA SER A 161 12.35 -3.70 22.86
C SER A 161 11.21 -2.90 22.22
N ALA A 162 10.97 -3.06 20.92
CA ALA A 162 9.87 -2.42 20.21
C ALA A 162 8.50 -2.93 20.72
N PHE A 163 8.36 -4.24 20.90
CA PHE A 163 7.17 -4.85 21.48
C PHE A 163 6.86 -4.29 22.87
N LYS A 164 7.83 -4.32 23.79
CA LYS A 164 7.67 -3.80 25.16
C LYS A 164 7.29 -2.32 25.15
N ALA A 165 8.02 -1.49 24.40
CA ALA A 165 7.73 -0.07 24.35
C ALA A 165 6.32 0.22 23.80
N SER A 166 5.83 -0.58 22.84
CA SER A 166 4.47 -0.44 22.30
C SER A 166 3.38 -0.73 23.32
N LEU A 167 3.66 -1.51 24.34
CA LEU A 167 2.71 -1.79 25.43
C LEU A 167 2.86 -0.80 26.58
N ASP A 168 4.09 -0.44 26.91
CA ASP A 168 4.44 0.33 28.11
C ASP A 168 4.34 1.86 27.91
N LYS A 169 4.33 2.37 26.68
CA LYS A 169 4.37 3.82 26.35
C LYS A 169 3.15 4.27 25.57
N ASP A 170 2.80 5.53 25.73
CA ASP A 170 1.68 6.16 25.03
C ASP A 170 2.00 6.51 23.55
N ILE A 171 3.28 6.68 23.21
CA ILE A 171 3.75 6.89 21.85
C ILE A 171 4.95 5.99 21.57
N THR A 172 4.90 5.25 20.48
CA THR A 172 6.03 4.44 20.00
C THR A 172 6.19 4.58 18.49
N PHE A 173 7.39 4.96 18.07
CA PHE A 173 7.80 4.89 16.68
C PHE A 173 8.68 3.67 16.49
N ILE A 174 8.30 2.76 15.60
CA ILE A 174 9.10 1.60 15.23
C ILE A 174 9.73 1.86 13.87
N TRP A 175 11.03 2.11 13.86
CA TRP A 175 11.79 2.20 12.63
C TRP A 175 12.20 0.81 12.18
N GLY A 176 11.57 0.32 11.12
CA GLY A 176 11.84 -0.99 10.58
C GLY A 176 12.32 -0.93 9.13
N PRO A 177 13.63 -0.89 8.88
CA PRO A 177 14.18 -1.09 7.55
C PRO A 177 13.67 -2.35 6.85
N PRO A 178 13.91 -2.51 5.53
CA PRO A 178 13.46 -3.69 4.78
C PRO A 178 13.95 -4.99 5.41
N GLY A 179 13.06 -5.98 5.53
CA GLY A 179 13.43 -7.32 6.01
C GLY A 179 13.70 -7.47 7.50
N THR A 180 13.49 -6.43 8.31
CA THR A 180 13.72 -6.46 9.76
C THR A 180 12.55 -7.04 10.58
N GLY A 181 11.47 -7.49 9.94
CA GLY A 181 10.37 -8.17 10.60
C GLY A 181 9.29 -7.27 11.17
N LYS A 182 9.07 -6.06 10.60
CA LYS A 182 7.98 -5.14 11.00
C LYS A 182 6.64 -5.84 11.23
N SER A 183 6.12 -6.49 10.20
CA SER A 183 4.80 -7.13 10.29
C SER A 183 4.76 -8.31 11.28
N TYR A 184 5.91 -8.95 11.53
CA TYR A 184 6.02 -10.01 12.54
C TYR A 184 5.92 -9.43 13.96
N THR A 185 6.65 -8.34 14.21
CA THR A 185 6.58 -7.61 15.48
C THR A 185 5.19 -7.03 15.70
N LEU A 186 4.57 -6.46 14.64
CA LEU A 186 3.21 -5.93 14.70
C LEU A 186 2.17 -7.01 15.03
N ALA A 187 2.26 -8.19 14.44
CA ALA A 187 1.33 -9.27 14.75
C ALA A 187 1.35 -9.63 16.24
N ALA A 188 2.54 -9.72 16.86
CA ALA A 188 2.66 -9.97 18.27
C ALA A 188 2.12 -8.81 19.15
N ILE A 189 2.37 -7.55 18.76
CA ILE A 189 1.81 -6.37 19.43
C ILE A 189 0.28 -6.40 19.37
N ILE A 190 -0.31 -6.69 18.23
CA ILE A 190 -1.76 -6.77 18.04
C ILE A 190 -2.36 -7.85 18.93
N MET A 191 -1.75 -9.03 18.98
CA MET A 191 -2.21 -10.11 19.86
C MET A 191 -2.11 -9.74 21.35
N ALA A 192 -1.04 -9.07 21.76
CA ALA A 192 -0.90 -8.59 23.14
C ALA A 192 -1.96 -7.54 23.49
N LEU A 193 -2.21 -6.56 22.61
CA LEU A 193 -3.25 -5.55 22.82
C LEU A 193 -4.67 -6.16 22.80
N HIS A 194 -4.91 -7.16 21.97
CA HIS A 194 -6.15 -7.92 21.97
C HIS A 194 -6.39 -8.63 23.29
N SER A 195 -5.35 -9.16 23.94
CA SER A 195 -5.47 -9.83 25.24
C SER A 195 -5.80 -8.88 26.42
N MET A 196 -5.68 -7.56 26.22
CA MET A 196 -5.94 -6.57 27.29
C MET A 196 -7.44 -6.35 27.48
N PRO A 197 -8.02 -6.65 28.66
CA PRO A 197 -9.46 -6.58 28.88
C PRO A 197 -10.04 -5.19 28.61
N GLY A 198 -11.11 -5.14 27.81
CA GLY A 198 -11.86 -3.90 27.54
C GLY A 198 -11.18 -2.92 26.58
N GLU A 199 -9.95 -3.15 26.14
CA GLU A 199 -9.26 -2.26 25.19
C GLU A 199 -9.66 -2.54 23.75
N ARG A 200 -9.85 -1.48 22.96
CA ARG A 200 -10.12 -1.52 21.52
C ARG A 200 -8.93 -0.99 20.73
N THR A 201 -8.58 -1.68 19.68
CA THR A 201 -7.41 -1.36 18.84
C THR A 201 -7.83 -1.13 17.39
N ALA A 202 -7.43 0.01 16.83
CA ALA A 202 -7.48 0.28 15.39
C ALA A 202 -6.13 -0.03 14.75
N VAL A 203 -6.13 -0.80 13.66
CA VAL A 203 -4.95 -1.13 12.86
C VAL A 203 -5.15 -0.59 11.46
N CYS A 204 -4.35 0.39 11.05
CA CYS A 204 -4.48 1.08 9.79
C CYS A 204 -3.26 0.85 8.89
N CYS A 205 -3.50 0.53 7.61
CA CYS A 205 -2.47 0.40 6.59
C CYS A 205 -2.82 1.29 5.38
N LEU A 206 -1.87 1.48 4.46
CA LEU A 206 -2.08 2.31 3.27
C LEU A 206 -3.00 1.68 2.24
N SER A 207 -2.91 0.37 2.04
CA SER A 207 -3.63 -0.37 1.00
C SER A 207 -4.35 -1.59 1.55
N ASN A 208 -5.35 -2.09 0.82
CA ASN A 208 -6.03 -3.34 1.16
C ASN A 208 -5.07 -4.53 1.21
N VAL A 209 -4.14 -4.61 0.26
CA VAL A 209 -3.12 -5.68 0.24
C VAL A 209 -2.25 -5.65 1.51
N ALA A 210 -1.85 -4.48 1.99
CA ALA A 210 -1.06 -4.34 3.22
C ALA A 210 -1.88 -4.76 4.46
N VAL A 211 -3.16 -4.35 4.52
CA VAL A 211 -4.09 -4.79 5.57
C VAL A 211 -4.21 -6.31 5.59
N ASP A 212 -4.47 -6.91 4.41
CA ASP A 212 -4.69 -8.35 4.29
C ASP A 212 -3.41 -9.15 4.64
N GLN A 213 -2.25 -8.71 4.18
CA GLN A 213 -0.96 -9.33 4.53
C GLN A 213 -0.66 -9.31 6.02
N LEU A 214 -0.94 -8.19 6.71
CA LEU A 214 -0.73 -8.08 8.15
C LEU A 214 -1.75 -8.96 8.89
N LEU A 215 -3.03 -8.87 8.51
CA LEU A 215 -4.11 -9.63 9.13
C LEU A 215 -3.92 -11.13 8.92
N SER A 216 -3.52 -11.60 7.74
CA SER A 216 -3.23 -13.02 7.47
C SER A 216 -2.13 -13.56 8.38
N LYS A 217 -1.14 -12.74 8.75
CA LYS A 217 -0.12 -13.15 9.74
C LYS A 217 -0.71 -13.27 11.15
N VAL A 218 -1.56 -12.32 11.53
CA VAL A 218 -2.27 -12.37 12.82
C VAL A 218 -3.17 -13.60 12.90
N VAL A 219 -3.96 -13.85 11.85
CA VAL A 219 -4.85 -15.03 11.75
C VAL A 219 -4.07 -16.33 11.89
N LYS A 220 -2.94 -16.48 11.16
CA LYS A 220 -2.09 -17.67 11.26
C LYS A 220 -1.58 -17.90 12.69
N ASN A 221 -1.18 -16.84 13.38
CA ASN A 221 -0.72 -16.94 14.75
C ASN A 221 -1.87 -17.32 15.71
N ILE A 222 -3.04 -16.67 15.56
CA ILE A 222 -4.24 -16.97 16.36
C ILE A 222 -4.67 -18.43 16.16
N THR A 223 -4.70 -18.92 14.93
CA THR A 223 -5.11 -20.30 14.63
C THR A 223 -4.23 -21.33 15.35
N VAL A 224 -2.96 -21.00 15.58
CA VAL A 224 -2.01 -21.88 16.27
C VAL A 224 -2.09 -21.73 17.80
N GLU A 225 -2.13 -20.50 18.31
CA GLU A 225 -1.98 -20.21 19.74
C GLU A 225 -3.34 -20.07 20.46
N GLU A 226 -4.40 -19.67 19.75
CA GLU A 226 -5.75 -19.41 20.30
C GLU A 226 -6.84 -19.99 19.39
N PRO A 227 -6.92 -21.33 19.21
CA PRO A 227 -7.83 -21.96 18.25
C PRO A 227 -9.32 -21.75 18.55
N GLU A 228 -9.68 -21.37 19.78
CA GLU A 228 -11.06 -21.12 20.22
C GLU A 228 -11.48 -19.63 20.09
N MET A 229 -10.80 -18.85 19.25
CA MET A 229 -11.11 -17.44 19.04
C MET A 229 -12.59 -17.24 18.67
N LYS A 230 -13.25 -16.34 19.40
CA LYS A 230 -14.69 -16.07 19.20
C LYS A 230 -14.93 -15.19 17.99
N ARG A 231 -16.09 -15.35 17.37
CA ARG A 231 -16.57 -14.42 16.34
C ARG A 231 -16.72 -13.01 16.89
N GLY A 232 -16.40 -12.01 16.05
CA GLY A 232 -16.54 -10.60 16.42
C GLY A 232 -15.43 -10.03 17.28
N GLU A 233 -14.35 -10.76 17.55
CA GLU A 233 -13.17 -10.22 18.23
C GLU A 233 -12.31 -9.38 17.28
N PHE A 234 -12.30 -9.74 15.98
CA PHE A 234 -11.59 -9.05 14.93
C PHE A 234 -12.56 -8.64 13.80
N TYR A 235 -12.29 -7.50 13.19
CA TYR A 235 -13.04 -7.03 12.03
C TYR A 235 -12.11 -6.48 10.96
N ARG A 236 -12.28 -6.97 9.72
CA ARG A 236 -11.65 -6.43 8.53
C ARG A 236 -12.64 -5.47 7.85
N ALA A 237 -12.45 -4.16 8.07
CA ALA A 237 -13.27 -3.14 7.44
C ALA A 237 -12.85 -2.92 5.97
N GLY A 238 -13.78 -3.00 5.06
CA GLY A 238 -13.56 -2.99 3.62
C GLY A 238 -13.48 -4.41 3.06
N ARG A 239 -13.11 -4.52 1.79
CA ARG A 239 -13.09 -5.80 1.07
C ARG A 239 -11.74 -6.47 1.11
N THR A 240 -11.72 -7.79 1.11
CA THR A 240 -10.55 -8.63 0.94
C THR A 240 -10.79 -9.62 -0.19
N GLN A 241 -9.71 -10.01 -0.88
CA GLN A 241 -9.70 -11.12 -1.82
C GLN A 241 -8.81 -12.27 -1.33
N ASP A 242 -8.17 -12.09 -0.17
CA ASP A 242 -7.36 -13.14 0.45
C ASP A 242 -8.25 -14.31 0.85
N GLU A 243 -8.03 -15.47 0.24
CA GLU A 243 -8.85 -16.68 0.48
C GLU A 243 -8.81 -17.15 1.93
N LEU A 244 -7.67 -17.00 2.63
CA LEU A 244 -7.56 -17.33 4.04
C LEU A 244 -8.52 -16.45 4.86
N LEU A 245 -8.50 -15.13 4.60
CA LEU A 245 -9.33 -14.18 5.33
C LEU A 245 -10.82 -14.39 5.02
N LEU A 246 -11.17 -14.68 3.77
CA LEU A 246 -12.56 -14.96 3.36
C LEU A 246 -13.13 -16.22 4.04
N ARG A 247 -12.29 -17.19 4.40
CA ARG A 247 -12.68 -18.42 5.09
C ARG A 247 -12.60 -18.33 6.62
N THR A 248 -12.13 -17.19 7.14
CA THR A 248 -11.92 -17.01 8.59
C THR A 248 -13.16 -16.41 9.24
N ASP A 249 -13.96 -17.23 9.87
CA ASP A 249 -15.26 -16.86 10.43
C ASP A 249 -15.23 -15.78 11.52
N PHE A 250 -14.14 -15.69 12.30
CA PHE A 250 -14.05 -14.73 13.40
C PHE A 250 -13.72 -13.29 12.97
N LEU A 251 -13.45 -13.08 11.66
CA LEU A 251 -13.11 -11.75 11.12
C LEU A 251 -14.31 -10.88 10.78
N PHE A 252 -15.51 -11.45 10.76
CA PHE A 252 -16.70 -10.72 10.38
C PHE A 252 -17.64 -10.60 11.56
N PRO A 253 -18.11 -9.39 11.89
CA PRO A 253 -19.15 -9.21 12.89
C PRO A 253 -20.47 -9.72 12.33
N ASP A 254 -20.76 -10.98 12.52
CA ASP A 254 -21.99 -11.63 12.12
C ASP A 254 -22.56 -12.45 13.28
N ASP A 255 -23.87 -12.47 13.37
CA ASP A 255 -24.61 -13.26 14.35
C ASP A 255 -25.90 -13.83 13.73
N ALA A 256 -26.66 -14.55 14.53
CA ALA A 256 -27.92 -15.14 14.08
C ALA A 256 -28.93 -14.09 13.58
N ILE A 257 -28.89 -12.86 14.12
CA ILE A 257 -29.78 -11.76 13.73
C ILE A 257 -29.40 -11.26 12.34
N SER A 258 -28.12 -10.95 12.13
CA SER A 258 -27.59 -10.53 10.82
C SER A 258 -27.88 -11.57 9.74
N SER A 259 -27.66 -12.85 10.04
CA SER A 259 -27.92 -13.96 9.11
C SER A 259 -29.40 -14.05 8.72
N LYS A 260 -30.31 -13.85 9.69
CA LYS A 260 -31.77 -13.82 9.45
C LYS A 260 -32.16 -12.65 8.55
N ILE A 261 -31.66 -11.44 8.84
CA ILE A 261 -31.96 -10.24 8.04
C ILE A 261 -31.42 -10.38 6.62
N ARG A 262 -30.22 -10.91 6.43
CA ARG A 262 -29.65 -11.18 5.10
C ARG A 262 -30.49 -12.20 4.30
N LEU A 263 -31.02 -13.21 4.94
CA LEU A 263 -31.95 -14.15 4.31
C LEU A 263 -33.22 -13.44 3.86
N MET A 264 -33.80 -12.57 4.69
CA MET A 264 -34.98 -11.77 4.32
C MET A 264 -34.68 -10.86 3.12
N ILE A 265 -33.56 -10.17 3.12
CA ILE A 265 -33.11 -9.33 2.00
C ILE A 265 -33.02 -10.16 0.70
N LYS A 266 -32.44 -11.37 0.78
CA LYS A 266 -32.32 -12.28 -0.37
C LYS A 266 -33.70 -12.71 -0.90
N LEU A 267 -34.65 -13.00 -0.01
CA LEU A 267 -36.00 -13.36 -0.38
C LEU A 267 -36.76 -12.18 -1.03
N TYR A 268 -36.65 -10.97 -0.48
CA TYR A 268 -37.25 -9.77 -1.07
C TYR A 268 -36.69 -9.45 -2.45
N ASN A 269 -35.37 -9.54 -2.63
CA ASN A 269 -34.74 -9.36 -3.94
C ASN A 269 -35.26 -10.38 -4.97
N LYS A 270 -35.35 -11.66 -4.60
CA LYS A 270 -35.90 -12.72 -5.48
C LYS A 270 -37.35 -12.44 -5.88
N LYS A 271 -38.18 -12.00 -4.94
CA LYS A 271 -39.58 -11.62 -5.24
C LYS A 271 -39.63 -10.43 -6.22
N LEU A 272 -38.84 -9.38 -5.99
CA LEU A 272 -38.78 -8.23 -6.89
C LEU A 272 -38.31 -8.58 -8.29
N GLU A 273 -37.42 -9.55 -8.43
CA GLU A 273 -36.97 -10.05 -9.73
C GLU A 273 -38.12 -10.76 -10.47
N GLY A 274 -38.93 -11.53 -9.75
CA GLY A 274 -40.19 -12.10 -10.29
C GLY A 274 -41.18 -11.06 -10.79
N TYR A 275 -41.37 -9.95 -10.06
CA TYR A 275 -42.24 -8.85 -10.52
C TYR A 275 -41.63 -8.10 -11.72
N ARG A 276 -40.31 -8.00 -11.83
CA ARG A 276 -39.64 -7.43 -13.00
C ARG A 276 -39.86 -8.27 -14.26
N THR A 277 -39.69 -9.58 -14.15
CA THR A 277 -39.88 -10.50 -15.28
C THR A 277 -41.33 -10.56 -15.74
N ALA A 278 -42.28 -10.31 -14.83
CA ALA A 278 -43.70 -10.23 -15.11
C ALA A 278 -44.19 -8.84 -15.59
N ASN A 279 -43.29 -7.86 -15.78
CA ASN A 279 -43.63 -6.45 -16.07
C ASN A 279 -44.57 -5.78 -15.05
N GLN A 280 -44.55 -6.24 -13.80
CA GLN A 280 -45.39 -5.75 -12.70
C GLN A 280 -44.57 -4.98 -11.63
N GLN A 281 -43.47 -4.39 -12.00
CA GLN A 281 -42.55 -3.69 -11.07
C GLN A 281 -43.12 -2.45 -10.37
N PHE A 282 -44.30 -1.99 -10.81
CA PHE A 282 -45.02 -0.86 -10.24
C PHE A 282 -46.34 -1.27 -9.57
N SER A 283 -46.61 -2.57 -9.39
CA SER A 283 -47.73 -3.03 -8.62
C SER A 283 -47.62 -2.60 -7.15
N ASN A 284 -48.75 -2.51 -6.47
CA ASN A 284 -48.78 -2.16 -5.04
C ASN A 284 -47.94 -3.14 -4.21
N GLU A 285 -48.00 -4.42 -4.52
CA GLU A 285 -47.24 -5.47 -3.86
C GLU A 285 -45.73 -5.29 -4.09
N ALA A 286 -45.30 -4.93 -5.31
CA ALA A 286 -43.88 -4.67 -5.60
C ALA A 286 -43.37 -3.42 -4.88
N ILE A 287 -44.23 -2.40 -4.70
CA ILE A 287 -43.90 -1.19 -3.93
C ILE A 287 -43.75 -1.53 -2.45
N GLU A 288 -44.64 -2.33 -1.89
CA GLU A 288 -44.61 -2.78 -0.50
C GLU A 288 -43.36 -3.62 -0.21
N ILE A 289 -43.00 -4.56 -1.12
CA ILE A 289 -41.77 -5.35 -1.00
C ILE A 289 -40.53 -4.46 -1.08
N LYS A 290 -40.53 -3.40 -1.90
CA LYS A 290 -39.41 -2.42 -1.94
C LYS A 290 -39.26 -1.67 -0.62
N ALA A 291 -40.36 -1.31 0.04
CA ALA A 291 -40.37 -0.68 1.35
C ALA A 291 -39.74 -1.64 2.39
N HIS A 292 -40.27 -2.87 2.49
CA HIS A 292 -39.71 -3.90 3.40
C HIS A 292 -38.25 -4.21 3.13
N LEU A 293 -37.82 -4.20 1.87
CA LEU A 293 -36.39 -4.39 1.51
C LEU A 293 -35.52 -3.22 2.01
N LYS A 294 -36.05 -2.00 1.92
CA LYS A 294 -35.38 -0.80 2.45
C LYS A 294 -35.23 -0.91 3.96
N ASP A 295 -36.32 -1.21 4.67
CA ASP A 295 -36.32 -1.35 6.13
C ASP A 295 -35.36 -2.45 6.61
N ALA A 296 -35.38 -3.62 5.96
CA ALA A 296 -34.48 -4.72 6.28
C ALA A 296 -32.97 -4.35 6.03
N ARG A 297 -32.68 -3.51 5.04
CA ARG A 297 -31.33 -3.01 4.81
C ARG A 297 -30.89 -2.00 5.87
N GLU A 298 -31.79 -1.13 6.31
CA GLU A 298 -31.53 -0.19 7.39
C GLU A 298 -31.31 -0.94 8.71
N GLU A 299 -32.15 -1.92 9.03
CA GLU A 299 -32.00 -2.79 10.21
C GLU A 299 -30.66 -3.55 10.17
N LEU A 300 -30.28 -4.14 9.04
CA LEU A 300 -28.98 -4.81 8.90
C LEU A 300 -27.83 -3.85 9.14
N LYS A 301 -27.95 -2.63 8.61
CA LYS A 301 -26.93 -1.59 8.78
C LYS A 301 -26.75 -1.22 10.26
N GLU A 302 -27.85 -0.90 10.95
CA GLU A 302 -27.83 -0.52 12.37
C GLU A 302 -27.28 -1.66 13.24
N HIS A 303 -27.70 -2.90 12.97
CA HIS A 303 -27.22 -4.06 13.69
C HIS A 303 -25.74 -4.33 13.42
N THR A 304 -25.28 -4.18 12.18
CA THR A 304 -23.85 -4.28 11.84
C THR A 304 -23.04 -3.19 12.54
N ASP A 305 -23.53 -1.96 12.60
CA ASP A 305 -22.87 -0.85 13.30
C ASP A 305 -22.74 -1.15 14.81
N TYR A 306 -23.77 -1.73 15.42
CA TYR A 306 -23.74 -2.19 16.79
C TYR A 306 -22.68 -3.28 17.02
N LEU A 307 -22.60 -4.27 16.11
CA LEU A 307 -21.59 -5.34 16.21
C LEU A 307 -20.18 -4.80 16.05
N ILE A 308 -19.94 -3.92 15.07
CA ILE A 308 -18.62 -3.30 14.85
C ILE A 308 -18.15 -2.52 16.08
N ASN A 309 -19.05 -1.85 16.77
CA ASN A 309 -18.71 -1.12 18.00
C ASN A 309 -18.29 -2.03 19.16
N LYS A 310 -18.60 -3.32 19.09
CA LYS A 310 -18.16 -4.33 20.07
C LYS A 310 -16.85 -5.02 19.72
N VAL A 311 -16.42 -4.93 18.47
CA VAL A 311 -15.20 -5.56 18.01
C VAL A 311 -13.98 -4.99 18.72
N ARG A 312 -13.07 -5.89 19.15
CA ARG A 312 -11.86 -5.54 19.90
C ARG A 312 -10.76 -4.98 18.98
N VAL A 313 -10.56 -5.58 17.82
CA VAL A 313 -9.51 -5.18 16.89
C VAL A 313 -10.10 -4.93 15.50
N VAL A 314 -9.95 -3.72 14.99
CA VAL A 314 -10.44 -3.30 13.67
C VAL A 314 -9.27 -3.04 12.74
N PHE A 315 -9.26 -3.73 11.60
CA PHE A 315 -8.30 -3.53 10.51
C PHE A 315 -8.94 -2.74 9.38
N SER A 316 -8.27 -1.70 8.90
CA SER A 316 -8.77 -0.84 7.82
C SER A 316 -7.63 -0.20 7.03
N THR A 317 -7.95 0.29 5.83
CA THR A 317 -7.07 1.27 5.19
C THR A 317 -7.25 2.64 5.84
N ILE A 318 -6.21 3.48 5.77
CA ILE A 318 -6.25 4.85 6.28
C ILE A 318 -7.41 5.63 5.65
N SER A 319 -7.57 5.55 4.32
CA SER A 319 -8.64 6.24 3.61
C SER A 319 -10.03 5.79 4.07
N ASN A 320 -10.27 4.49 4.16
CA ASN A 320 -11.56 3.97 4.61
C ASN A 320 -11.83 4.37 6.07
N PHE A 321 -10.81 4.36 6.95
CA PHE A 321 -10.98 4.76 8.34
C PHE A 321 -11.42 6.23 8.48
N VAL A 322 -10.87 7.13 7.65
CA VAL A 322 -11.19 8.56 7.67
C VAL A 322 -12.59 8.83 7.12
N ILE A 323 -13.02 8.09 6.08
CA ILE A 323 -14.27 8.36 5.37
C ILE A 323 -15.45 7.61 6.00
N ASN A 324 -15.23 6.41 6.50
CA ASN A 324 -16.30 5.53 6.99
C ASN A 324 -16.87 6.06 8.31
N PRO A 325 -18.16 6.46 8.34
CA PRO A 325 -18.79 6.99 9.56
C PRO A 325 -18.74 6.02 10.74
N ARG A 326 -18.74 4.71 10.45
CA ARG A 326 -18.72 3.64 11.47
C ARG A 326 -17.38 3.57 12.21
N LEU A 327 -16.29 3.96 11.55
CA LEU A 327 -14.93 3.89 12.09
C LEU A 327 -14.47 5.25 12.61
N LYS A 328 -14.76 6.31 11.85
CA LYS A 328 -14.26 7.66 12.16
C LYS A 328 -14.69 8.17 13.54
N ASP A 329 -15.89 7.82 14.00
CA ASP A 329 -16.45 8.28 15.27
C ASP A 329 -16.29 7.25 16.41
N GLY A 330 -15.65 6.11 16.12
CA GLY A 330 -15.37 5.07 17.09
C GLY A 330 -14.31 5.51 18.11
N LEU A 331 -14.51 5.12 19.39
CA LEU A 331 -13.51 5.28 20.44
C LEU A 331 -12.57 4.08 20.42
N PHE A 332 -11.27 4.35 20.42
CA PHE A 332 -10.22 3.34 20.48
C PHE A 332 -9.24 3.66 21.63
N ASP A 333 -8.72 2.63 22.26
CA ASP A 333 -7.64 2.79 23.22
C ASP A 333 -6.29 2.87 22.50
N ASN A 334 -6.14 2.11 21.43
CA ASN A 334 -4.88 1.96 20.72
C ASN A 334 -5.04 2.20 19.22
N LEU A 335 -4.07 2.87 18.62
CA LEU A 335 -3.92 3.03 17.18
C LEU A 335 -2.57 2.45 16.75
N ILE A 336 -2.61 1.57 15.77
CA ILE A 336 -1.43 1.08 15.06
C ILE A 336 -1.51 1.54 13.61
N VAL A 337 -0.43 2.13 13.10
CA VAL A 337 -0.33 2.48 11.68
C VAL A 337 0.91 1.81 11.10
N ASP A 338 0.70 0.90 10.15
CA ASP A 338 1.79 0.31 9.36
C ASP A 338 2.10 1.16 8.14
N GLU A 339 3.36 1.14 7.66
CA GLU A 339 3.90 2.01 6.61
C GLU A 339 3.70 3.51 6.90
N ALA A 340 3.83 3.90 8.17
CA ALA A 340 3.62 5.27 8.64
C ALA A 340 4.60 6.30 8.03
N SER A 341 5.66 5.85 7.34
CA SER A 341 6.52 6.72 6.53
C SER A 341 5.77 7.40 5.36
N MET A 342 4.66 6.84 4.92
CA MET A 342 3.80 7.46 3.91
C MET A 342 2.59 8.20 4.49
N LEU A 343 2.49 8.29 5.82
CA LEU A 343 1.41 8.99 6.51
C LEU A 343 1.73 10.48 6.61
N ALA A 344 0.86 11.33 6.10
CA ALA A 344 0.91 12.77 6.31
C ALA A 344 0.31 13.15 7.67
N MET A 345 0.78 14.25 8.28
CA MET A 345 0.30 14.70 9.59
C MET A 345 -1.22 14.90 9.68
N PRO A 346 -1.92 15.47 8.68
CA PRO A 346 -3.38 15.58 8.71
C PRO A 346 -4.09 14.24 8.84
N GLN A 347 -3.57 13.18 8.18
CA GLN A 347 -4.12 11.83 8.28
C GLN A 347 -3.91 11.24 9.67
N LEU A 348 -2.71 11.41 10.26
CA LEU A 348 -2.46 10.97 11.63
C LEU A 348 -3.43 11.62 12.62
N ILE A 349 -3.65 12.94 12.50
CA ILE A 349 -4.58 13.66 13.39
C ILE A 349 -6.00 13.10 13.24
N ALA A 350 -6.44 12.84 12.02
CA ALA A 350 -7.74 12.25 11.76
C ALA A 350 -7.91 10.85 12.38
N LEU A 351 -6.88 10.01 12.26
CA LEU A 351 -6.90 8.65 12.83
C LEU A 351 -6.84 8.66 14.35
N ALA A 352 -6.02 9.53 14.92
CA ALA A 352 -5.68 9.52 16.35
C ALA A 352 -6.63 10.33 17.24
N ARG A 353 -7.60 11.06 16.66
CA ARG A 353 -8.44 12.00 17.40
C ARG A 353 -9.22 11.39 18.57
N ASN A 354 -9.61 10.14 18.45
CA ASN A 354 -10.40 9.39 19.43
C ASN A 354 -9.60 8.25 20.09
N VAL A 355 -8.27 8.37 20.14
CA VAL A 355 -7.36 7.38 20.70
C VAL A 355 -6.95 7.79 22.09
N SER A 356 -7.29 6.97 23.09
CA SER A 356 -7.15 7.33 24.51
C SER A 356 -5.81 6.94 25.15
N LYS A 357 -5.15 5.86 24.69
CA LYS A 357 -3.99 5.30 25.40
C LYS A 357 -2.70 5.27 24.57
N ARG A 358 -2.69 4.63 23.38
CA ARG A 358 -1.44 4.36 22.65
C ARG A 358 -1.53 4.71 21.16
N ILE A 359 -0.48 5.33 20.65
CA ILE A 359 -0.24 5.52 19.20
C ILE A 359 1.07 4.83 18.84
N ILE A 360 1.00 3.83 17.97
CA ILE A 360 2.13 3.02 17.53
C ILE A 360 2.28 3.22 16.02
N LEU A 361 3.37 3.87 15.60
CA LEU A 361 3.67 4.20 14.21
C LEU A 361 4.84 3.36 13.73
N VAL A 362 4.60 2.53 12.71
CA VAL A 362 5.60 1.61 12.19
C VAL A 362 5.90 1.96 10.73
N GLY A 363 7.17 2.07 10.37
CA GLY A 363 7.56 2.41 9.01
C GLY A 363 9.06 2.54 8.85
N ASP A 364 9.45 2.93 7.64
CA ASP A 364 10.84 3.22 7.31
C ASP A 364 10.93 4.59 6.65
N PHE A 365 11.37 5.59 7.40
CA PHE A 365 11.47 6.97 6.93
C PHE A 365 12.59 7.17 5.87
N GLN A 366 13.39 6.16 5.57
CA GLN A 366 14.33 6.13 4.45
C GLN A 366 13.69 5.56 3.16
N GLN A 367 12.45 5.06 3.23
CA GLN A 367 11.64 4.66 2.08
C GLN A 367 10.71 5.80 1.65
N LEU A 368 9.69 5.48 0.83
CA LEU A 368 8.84 6.51 0.23
C LEU A 368 8.12 7.36 1.28
N SER A 369 8.05 8.64 0.98
CA SER A 369 7.32 9.66 1.74
C SER A 369 5.89 9.85 1.18
N PRO A 370 5.00 10.58 1.89
CA PRO A 370 3.65 10.84 1.41
C PRO A 370 3.61 11.46 0.01
N ILE A 371 2.65 11.02 -0.80
CA ILE A 371 2.43 11.54 -2.15
C ILE A 371 1.52 12.77 -2.07
N THR A 372 1.98 13.90 -2.59
CA THR A 372 1.22 15.15 -2.66
C THR A 372 1.45 15.84 -3.99
N VAL A 373 0.40 16.44 -4.54
CA VAL A 373 0.45 17.21 -5.79
C VAL A 373 0.92 18.65 -5.50
N ALA A 374 0.45 19.26 -4.41
CA ALA A 374 0.80 20.61 -4.01
C ALA A 374 2.22 20.74 -3.44
N GLY A 375 2.87 19.66 -3.01
CA GLY A 375 4.23 19.66 -2.49
C GLY A 375 4.46 20.42 -1.19
N ILE A 376 3.39 20.73 -0.44
CA ILE A 376 3.45 21.50 0.81
C ILE A 376 4.11 20.67 1.91
N PRO A 377 5.05 21.21 2.71
CA PRO A 377 5.85 20.43 3.67
C PRO A 377 5.03 19.58 4.66
N VAL A 378 3.92 20.08 5.18
CA VAL A 378 3.07 19.34 6.14
C VAL A 378 2.35 18.16 5.50
N LEU A 379 2.21 18.12 4.17
CA LEU A 379 1.65 17.02 3.40
C LEU A 379 2.74 16.13 2.81
N LYS A 380 3.91 16.70 2.46
CA LYS A 380 5.02 16.02 1.80
C LYS A 380 5.93 15.28 2.79
N ASN A 381 6.20 15.89 3.95
CA ASN A 381 7.03 15.24 4.97
C ASN A 381 6.22 14.20 5.74
N ASN A 382 6.82 13.05 5.96
CA ASN A 382 6.20 12.00 6.77
C ASN A 382 6.18 12.37 8.27
N VAL A 383 5.37 11.64 9.03
CA VAL A 383 5.19 11.91 10.46
C VAL A 383 6.47 11.75 11.27
N PHE A 384 7.39 10.86 10.90
CA PHE A 384 8.68 10.70 11.58
C PHE A 384 9.49 12.00 11.49
N LYS A 385 9.67 12.52 10.26
CA LYS A 385 10.41 13.76 10.00
C LYS A 385 9.79 14.97 10.69
N LEU A 386 8.45 15.06 10.68
CA LEU A 386 7.73 16.14 11.35
C LEU A 386 7.82 16.07 12.88
N CYS A 387 8.09 14.89 13.45
CA CYS A 387 8.35 14.69 14.88
C CYS A 387 9.83 14.77 15.24
N GLY A 388 10.71 15.19 14.32
CA GLY A 388 12.14 15.31 14.57
C GLY A 388 12.87 13.95 14.58
N ILE A 389 12.29 12.92 14.03
CA ILE A 389 12.91 11.59 13.92
C ILE A 389 13.46 11.43 12.50
N ASP A 390 14.77 11.37 12.40
CA ASP A 390 15.51 11.07 11.18
C ASP A 390 16.79 10.28 11.50
N ILE A 391 17.61 10.00 10.49
CA ILE A 391 18.82 9.20 10.66
C ILE A 391 19.85 9.84 11.61
N ASN A 392 19.82 11.16 11.76
CA ASN A 392 20.74 11.89 12.65
C ASN A 392 20.20 11.97 14.09
N HIS A 393 18.90 11.71 14.27
CA HIS A 393 18.20 11.78 15.56
C HIS A 393 17.66 10.41 15.97
N THR A 394 18.49 9.37 15.85
CA THR A 394 18.12 8.00 16.23
C THR A 394 17.94 7.78 17.73
N ASN A 395 18.29 8.78 18.56
CA ASN A 395 18.18 8.74 20.03
C ASN A 395 16.83 9.27 20.56
N HIS A 396 15.84 9.50 19.69
CA HIS A 396 14.52 9.96 20.14
C HIS A 396 13.90 8.95 21.12
N PRO A 397 13.39 9.39 22.31
CA PRO A 397 12.94 8.47 23.38
C PRO A 397 11.83 7.52 22.96
N ALA A 398 10.96 7.96 22.01
CA ALA A 398 9.87 7.14 21.49
C ALA A 398 10.31 6.20 20.35
N LEU A 399 11.54 6.30 19.83
CA LEU A 399 12.01 5.50 18.70
C LEU A 399 12.53 4.14 19.13
N ARG A 400 12.11 3.10 18.41
CA ARG A 400 12.59 1.72 18.55
C ARG A 400 13.02 1.20 17.18
N PRO A 401 14.33 1.13 16.91
CA PRO A 401 14.84 0.62 15.65
C PRO A 401 14.84 -0.92 15.64
N LEU A 402 14.43 -1.50 14.51
CA LEU A 402 14.63 -2.91 14.21
C LEU A 402 15.86 -3.04 13.32
N LEU A 403 16.90 -3.70 13.81
CA LEU A 403 18.22 -3.68 13.16
C LEU A 403 18.59 -4.99 12.47
N ASN A 404 17.93 -6.11 12.82
CA ASN A 404 18.25 -7.42 12.28
C ASN A 404 17.46 -7.71 11.00
N GLN A 405 18.12 -7.57 9.86
CA GLN A 405 17.58 -7.87 8.55
C GLN A 405 17.69 -9.36 8.25
N ARG A 406 16.59 -9.99 7.81
CA ARG A 406 16.49 -11.45 7.57
C ARG A 406 15.90 -11.80 6.20
N ARG A 407 15.68 -10.82 5.33
CA ARG A 407 15.06 -10.99 4.00
C ARG A 407 16.12 -11.19 2.92
N SER A 408 16.99 -10.22 2.78
CA SER A 408 17.86 -10.08 1.61
C SER A 408 19.26 -10.63 1.87
N HIS A 409 19.90 -11.08 0.79
CA HIS A 409 21.29 -11.50 0.84
C HIS A 409 22.19 -10.37 1.38
N PRO A 410 23.20 -10.65 2.24
CA PRO A 410 24.07 -9.63 2.84
C PRO A 410 24.67 -8.63 1.85
N LYS A 411 25.15 -9.09 0.69
CA LYS A 411 25.69 -8.22 -0.37
C LYS A 411 24.67 -7.22 -0.93
N LEU A 412 23.38 -7.55 -0.95
CA LEU A 412 22.32 -6.61 -1.33
C LEU A 412 22.12 -5.53 -0.27
N VAL A 413 22.20 -5.93 0.99
CA VAL A 413 22.06 -5.01 2.12
C VAL A 413 23.22 -4.04 2.18
N GLU A 414 24.46 -4.46 1.90
CA GLU A 414 25.64 -3.59 1.86
C GLU A 414 25.45 -2.37 0.95
N ILE A 415 24.72 -2.51 -0.17
CA ILE A 415 24.47 -1.41 -1.12
C ILE A 415 23.71 -0.26 -0.44
N ILE A 416 22.72 -0.58 0.39
CA ILE A 416 21.79 0.37 1.00
C ILE A 416 22.13 0.69 2.46
N ASN A 417 22.91 -0.18 3.15
CA ASN A 417 23.12 -0.08 4.59
C ASN A 417 23.82 1.24 4.98
N LYS A 418 24.98 1.51 4.37
CA LYS A 418 25.71 2.74 4.70
C LYS A 418 24.99 4.02 4.24
N PRO A 419 24.46 4.11 2.98
CA PRO A 419 23.81 5.33 2.50
C PRO A 419 22.53 5.70 3.23
N PHE A 420 21.69 4.70 3.59
CA PHE A 420 20.37 4.95 4.16
C PHE A 420 20.25 4.63 5.65
N TYR A 421 21.04 3.68 6.13
CA TYR A 421 20.87 3.15 7.49
C TYR A 421 22.11 3.35 8.37
N GLY A 422 23.08 4.17 7.92
CA GLY A 422 24.28 4.52 8.69
C GLY A 422 25.18 3.33 9.04
N GLY A 423 25.04 2.20 8.36
CA GLY A 423 25.75 0.96 8.66
C GLY A 423 25.16 0.14 9.82
N HIS A 424 23.99 0.53 10.33
CA HIS A 424 23.39 -0.10 11.54
C HIS A 424 22.69 -1.42 11.26
N LEU A 425 22.37 -1.77 10.00
CA LEU A 425 21.70 -3.03 9.69
C LEU A 425 22.67 -4.21 9.87
N MET A 426 22.21 -5.17 10.65
CA MET A 426 22.88 -6.46 10.82
C MET A 426 22.20 -7.50 9.94
N THR A 427 22.99 -8.30 9.26
CA THR A 427 22.51 -9.40 8.43
C THR A 427 23.08 -10.70 8.96
N ASP A 428 22.21 -11.58 9.41
CA ASP A 428 22.59 -12.88 9.94
C ASP A 428 21.72 -13.95 9.26
N ASN A 429 21.99 -14.22 7.96
CA ASN A 429 21.21 -15.23 7.25
C ASN A 429 22.06 -16.09 6.28
N PRO A 430 22.53 -17.27 6.72
CA PRO A 430 23.28 -18.19 5.89
C PRO A 430 22.44 -18.95 4.85
N LYS A 431 21.10 -18.86 4.86
CA LYS A 431 20.20 -19.70 4.03
C LYS A 431 20.13 -19.34 2.54
N TYR A 432 20.77 -18.26 2.09
CA TYR A 432 20.52 -17.70 0.75
C TYR A 432 21.55 -18.05 -0.33
N ASN A 433 22.48 -18.97 -0.09
CA ASN A 433 23.57 -19.25 -1.03
C ASN A 433 23.17 -20.04 -2.29
N SER A 434 22.05 -20.78 -2.28
CA SER A 434 21.70 -21.69 -3.38
C SER A 434 21.10 -21.01 -4.62
N ILE A 435 20.42 -19.86 -4.49
CA ILE A 435 19.78 -19.17 -5.63
C ILE A 435 20.80 -18.30 -6.39
N VAL A 436 21.89 -17.92 -5.76
CA VAL A 436 22.96 -17.11 -6.37
C VAL A 436 23.63 -17.83 -7.53
N ALA A 437 23.65 -19.17 -7.52
CA ALA A 437 24.26 -19.98 -8.58
C ALA A 437 23.46 -20.01 -9.89
N ARG A 438 22.23 -19.47 -9.93
CA ARG A 438 21.37 -19.53 -11.13
C ARG A 438 21.77 -18.52 -12.19
N PRO A 439 21.74 -18.90 -13.51
CA PRO A 439 21.84 -17.96 -14.61
C PRO A 439 20.64 -16.97 -14.60
N PRO A 440 20.74 -15.82 -15.31
CA PRO A 440 21.98 -15.22 -15.77
C PRO A 440 22.82 -14.68 -14.60
N TYR A 441 24.11 -14.48 -14.84
CA TYR A 441 25.10 -14.06 -13.83
C TYR A 441 25.28 -15.07 -12.68
N SER A 442 25.55 -16.33 -13.01
CA SER A 442 25.83 -17.38 -12.03
C SER A 442 26.87 -16.93 -11.00
N GLU A 443 26.62 -17.25 -9.73
CA GLU A 443 27.43 -16.87 -8.57
C GLU A 443 27.48 -15.36 -8.23
N CYS A 444 26.70 -14.52 -8.94
CA CYS A 444 26.62 -13.10 -8.67
C CYS A 444 25.30 -12.74 -7.98
N VAL A 445 25.40 -12.08 -6.84
CA VAL A 445 24.25 -11.51 -6.12
C VAL A 445 23.77 -10.24 -6.80
N VAL A 446 24.71 -9.47 -7.37
CA VAL A 446 24.43 -8.24 -8.10
C VAL A 446 25.03 -8.36 -9.49
N GLY A 447 24.17 -8.38 -10.49
CA GLY A 447 24.53 -8.36 -11.91
C GLY A 447 24.19 -7.01 -12.54
N MET A 448 24.92 -6.63 -13.59
CA MET A 448 24.58 -5.44 -14.38
C MET A 448 24.50 -5.78 -15.85
N CYS A 449 23.36 -5.48 -16.44
CA CYS A 449 23.13 -5.52 -17.87
C CYS A 449 23.40 -4.13 -18.47
N SER A 450 24.47 -4.03 -19.26
CA SER A 450 24.92 -2.76 -19.85
C SER A 450 24.19 -2.48 -21.17
N VAL A 451 23.44 -1.39 -21.23
CA VAL A 451 22.73 -0.91 -22.42
C VAL A 451 23.24 0.47 -22.81
N THR A 452 24.23 0.52 -23.73
CA THR A 452 24.90 1.77 -24.15
C THR A 452 24.28 2.41 -25.38
N GLU A 453 23.46 1.68 -26.14
CA GLU A 453 22.84 2.16 -27.37
C GLU A 453 21.39 2.66 -27.18
N GLY A 454 20.91 2.65 -25.94
CA GLY A 454 19.56 3.10 -25.61
C GLY A 454 19.34 4.59 -25.84
N MET A 455 18.08 4.95 -26.09
CA MET A 455 17.61 6.33 -26.16
C MET A 455 16.35 6.49 -25.32
N VAL A 456 16.34 7.47 -24.43
CA VAL A 456 15.14 7.84 -23.69
C VAL A 456 14.18 8.62 -24.59
N ARG A 457 12.96 8.11 -24.71
CA ARG A 457 11.85 8.77 -25.38
C ARG A 457 10.80 9.22 -24.37
N PHE A 458 10.06 10.27 -24.72
CA PHE A 458 8.95 10.74 -23.91
C PHE A 458 7.63 10.32 -24.54
N THR A 459 6.77 9.69 -23.76
CA THR A 459 5.39 9.41 -24.18
C THR A 459 4.58 10.70 -24.28
N LYS A 460 3.40 10.65 -24.90
CA LYS A 460 2.46 11.79 -24.95
C LYS A 460 2.10 12.31 -23.55
N GLY A 461 2.03 11.43 -22.57
CA GLY A 461 1.78 11.76 -21.15
C GLY A 461 3.00 12.30 -20.39
N GLY A 462 4.16 12.50 -21.07
CA GLY A 462 5.37 13.07 -20.46
C GLY A 462 6.19 12.09 -19.60
N THR A 463 5.83 10.80 -19.55
CA THR A 463 6.63 9.76 -18.89
C THR A 463 7.70 9.22 -19.85
N ARG A 464 8.64 8.42 -19.35
CA ARG A 464 9.83 7.98 -20.10
C ARG A 464 9.75 6.52 -20.49
N GLN A 465 10.38 6.24 -21.63
CA GLN A 465 10.58 4.90 -22.19
C GLN A 465 11.99 4.78 -22.77
N ASN A 466 12.56 3.58 -22.67
CA ASN A 466 13.80 3.19 -23.34
C ASN A 466 13.62 1.79 -23.91
N PHE A 467 13.47 1.72 -25.23
CA PHE A 467 13.19 0.47 -25.94
C PHE A 467 14.36 -0.52 -25.80
N ALA A 468 15.60 -0.06 -25.90
CA ALA A 468 16.76 -0.93 -25.76
C ALA A 468 16.85 -1.57 -24.36
N ASN A 469 16.54 -0.81 -23.31
CA ASN A 469 16.43 -1.38 -21.96
C ASN A 469 15.31 -2.43 -21.89
N SER A 470 14.16 -2.16 -22.52
CA SER A 470 13.05 -3.11 -22.52
C SER A 470 13.42 -4.44 -23.20
N GLU A 471 14.12 -4.41 -24.33
CA GLU A 471 14.59 -5.62 -25.01
C GLU A 471 15.62 -6.38 -24.15
N ALA A 472 16.51 -5.66 -23.47
CA ALA A 472 17.45 -6.28 -22.53
C ALA A 472 16.73 -6.95 -21.35
N VAL A 473 15.68 -6.33 -20.81
CA VAL A 473 14.82 -6.94 -19.77
C VAL A 473 14.12 -8.20 -20.33
N MET A 474 13.55 -8.13 -21.54
CA MET A 474 12.89 -9.30 -22.15
C MET A 474 13.89 -10.44 -22.36
N HIS A 475 15.11 -10.15 -22.84
CA HIS A 475 16.14 -11.16 -22.97
C HIS A 475 16.51 -11.83 -21.64
N LEU A 476 16.61 -11.04 -20.56
CA LEU A 476 16.83 -11.59 -19.21
C LEU A 476 15.66 -12.52 -18.78
N LEU A 477 14.42 -12.14 -19.09
CA LEU A 477 13.26 -12.98 -18.80
C LEU A 477 13.23 -14.24 -19.67
N ASP A 478 13.63 -14.16 -20.95
CA ASP A 478 13.76 -15.32 -21.83
C ASP A 478 14.74 -16.33 -21.24
N LEU A 479 15.92 -15.89 -20.75
CA LEU A 479 16.91 -16.75 -20.09
C LEU A 479 16.35 -17.42 -18.81
N TYR A 480 15.51 -16.72 -18.03
CA TYR A 480 14.86 -17.33 -16.87
C TYR A 480 13.74 -18.29 -17.24
N ASN A 481 13.09 -18.10 -18.39
CA ASN A 481 12.04 -19.00 -18.87
C ASN A 481 12.60 -20.31 -19.45
N GLU A 482 13.86 -20.33 -19.90
CA GLU A 482 14.50 -21.55 -20.42
C GLU A 482 14.64 -22.65 -19.34
N ASN A 483 14.54 -22.32 -18.07
CA ASN A 483 14.74 -23.23 -16.95
C ASN A 483 13.39 -23.53 -16.26
N GLU A 484 12.67 -24.52 -16.77
CA GLU A 484 11.31 -24.91 -16.31
C GLU A 484 11.26 -25.39 -14.84
N GLU A 485 12.39 -25.84 -14.28
CA GLU A 485 12.45 -26.30 -12.88
C GLU A 485 12.49 -25.15 -11.85
N ASP A 486 12.68 -23.90 -12.30
CA ASP A 486 12.78 -22.76 -11.42
C ASP A 486 11.39 -22.33 -10.91
N THR A 487 11.25 -22.19 -9.60
CA THR A 487 9.99 -21.80 -8.92
C THR A 487 10.07 -20.44 -8.26
N PHE A 488 11.17 -19.69 -8.40
CA PHE A 488 11.37 -18.42 -7.75
C PHE A 488 10.62 -17.26 -8.44
N SER A 489 10.25 -16.26 -7.67
CA SER A 489 9.55 -15.07 -8.13
C SER A 489 10.51 -14.03 -8.73
N ILE A 490 10.07 -13.38 -9.81
CA ILE A 490 10.83 -12.34 -10.51
C ILE A 490 10.04 -11.02 -10.47
N GLY A 491 10.68 -9.96 -9.99
CA GLY A 491 10.14 -8.60 -10.05
C GLY A 491 10.90 -7.75 -11.06
N VAL A 492 10.19 -7.17 -12.01
CA VAL A 492 10.74 -6.15 -12.92
C VAL A 492 10.28 -4.79 -12.45
N ILE A 493 11.22 -3.98 -11.99
CA ILE A 493 10.96 -2.68 -11.37
C ILE A 493 11.54 -1.57 -12.23
N THR A 494 10.77 -0.51 -12.46
CA THR A 494 11.23 0.70 -13.13
C THR A 494 10.64 1.95 -12.50
N PRO A 495 11.28 3.13 -12.58
CA PRO A 495 10.74 4.37 -12.00
C PRO A 495 9.62 5.02 -12.83
N TYR A 496 9.39 4.56 -14.07
CA TYR A 496 8.51 5.25 -15.02
C TYR A 496 7.36 4.38 -15.50
N THR A 497 6.15 4.94 -15.44
CA THR A 497 4.93 4.27 -15.87
C THR A 497 4.94 3.92 -17.37
N GLY A 498 5.49 4.80 -18.22
CA GLY A 498 5.64 4.52 -19.63
C GLY A 498 6.49 3.29 -19.92
N GLN A 499 7.56 3.10 -19.16
CA GLN A 499 8.40 1.91 -19.28
C GLN A 499 7.65 0.64 -18.84
N VAL A 500 6.85 0.72 -17.78
CA VAL A 500 6.00 -0.40 -17.34
C VAL A 500 5.05 -0.84 -18.46
N SER A 501 4.37 0.12 -19.11
CA SER A 501 3.46 -0.17 -20.21
C SER A 501 4.18 -0.83 -21.38
N LEU A 502 5.36 -0.34 -21.74
CA LEU A 502 6.19 -0.93 -22.79
C LEU A 502 6.61 -2.35 -22.44
N LEU A 503 7.13 -2.58 -21.24
CA LEU A 503 7.54 -3.90 -20.77
C LEU A 503 6.38 -4.90 -20.75
N LYS A 504 5.20 -4.50 -20.26
CA LYS A 504 4.01 -5.36 -20.27
C LYS A 504 3.56 -5.71 -21.70
N ALA A 505 3.58 -4.73 -22.59
CA ALA A 505 3.24 -4.95 -23.99
C ALA A 505 4.22 -5.90 -24.71
N LEU A 506 5.51 -5.85 -24.39
CA LEU A 506 6.50 -6.78 -24.92
C LEU A 506 6.35 -8.17 -24.28
N PHE A 507 6.13 -8.22 -22.97
CA PHE A 507 5.93 -9.46 -22.20
C PHE A 507 4.71 -10.24 -22.72
N SER A 508 3.58 -9.56 -22.96
CA SER A 508 2.36 -10.21 -23.48
C SER A 508 2.48 -10.75 -24.90
N LYS A 509 3.49 -10.30 -25.68
CA LYS A 509 3.78 -10.83 -27.02
C LYS A 509 4.65 -12.08 -27.01
N ARG A 510 5.24 -12.43 -25.85
CA ARG A 510 6.03 -13.64 -25.67
C ARG A 510 5.13 -14.82 -25.34
N GLU A 511 5.42 -15.98 -25.85
CA GLU A 511 4.69 -17.24 -25.58
C GLU A 511 5.21 -17.92 -24.31
N TYR A 512 5.19 -17.20 -23.19
CA TYR A 512 5.56 -17.76 -21.89
C TYR A 512 4.46 -18.68 -21.35
N SER A 513 4.85 -19.74 -20.63
CA SER A 513 3.91 -20.60 -19.90
C SER A 513 3.13 -19.81 -18.83
N THR A 514 1.93 -20.25 -18.50
CA THR A 514 1.11 -19.61 -17.44
C THR A 514 1.85 -19.58 -16.12
N ASP A 515 2.56 -20.66 -15.76
CA ASP A 515 3.37 -20.74 -14.54
C ASP A 515 4.46 -19.69 -14.52
N PHE A 516 5.16 -19.47 -15.63
CA PHE A 516 6.18 -18.41 -15.69
C PHE A 516 5.56 -17.02 -15.61
N GLN A 517 4.42 -16.79 -16.28
CA GLN A 517 3.71 -15.52 -16.21
C GLN A 517 3.28 -15.17 -14.77
N ASP A 518 2.80 -16.14 -14.00
CA ASP A 518 2.37 -15.96 -12.61
C ASP A 518 3.54 -15.63 -11.67
N ARG A 519 4.77 -16.06 -12.02
CA ARG A 519 5.99 -15.76 -11.26
C ARG A 519 6.59 -14.40 -11.55
N VAL A 520 6.22 -13.74 -12.66
CA VAL A 520 6.78 -12.45 -13.09
C VAL A 520 5.84 -11.30 -12.78
N LYS A 521 6.30 -10.36 -11.98
CA LYS A 521 5.58 -9.11 -11.69
C LYS A 521 6.31 -7.93 -12.30
N ILE A 522 5.64 -7.13 -13.13
CA ILE A 522 6.19 -5.91 -13.76
C ILE A 522 5.48 -4.69 -13.19
N GLY A 523 6.23 -3.70 -12.68
CA GLY A 523 5.61 -2.51 -12.08
C GLY A 523 6.57 -1.38 -11.78
N THR A 524 5.99 -0.27 -11.31
CA THR A 524 6.80 0.85 -10.81
C THR A 524 7.34 0.57 -9.42
N VAL A 525 8.33 1.35 -8.98
CA VAL A 525 8.86 1.27 -7.60
C VAL A 525 7.73 1.42 -6.56
N HIS A 526 6.75 2.29 -6.81
CA HIS A 526 5.60 2.49 -5.92
C HIS A 526 4.72 1.24 -5.79
N THR A 527 4.47 0.53 -6.91
CA THR A 527 3.64 -0.70 -6.91
C THR A 527 4.34 -1.88 -6.25
N PHE A 528 5.66 -1.80 -6.08
CA PHE A 528 6.45 -2.80 -5.35
C PHE A 528 6.62 -2.50 -3.87
N GLN A 529 6.11 -1.37 -3.37
CA GLN A 529 6.18 -1.08 -1.94
C GLN A 529 5.39 -2.14 -1.15
N GLY A 530 5.99 -2.65 -0.07
CA GLY A 530 5.42 -3.76 0.70
C GLY A 530 5.62 -5.15 0.09
N SER A 531 5.94 -5.26 -1.22
CA SER A 531 6.20 -6.55 -1.89
C SER A 531 7.70 -6.87 -1.97
N GLU A 532 8.02 -8.11 -2.37
CA GLU A 532 9.38 -8.62 -2.53
C GLU A 532 9.40 -9.73 -3.58
N SER A 533 10.54 -9.96 -4.21
CA SER A 533 10.77 -11.08 -5.13
C SER A 533 12.15 -11.68 -4.92
N ASP A 534 12.30 -12.94 -5.29
CA ASP A 534 13.58 -13.64 -5.16
C ASP A 534 14.65 -13.01 -6.04
N VAL A 535 14.26 -12.63 -7.26
CA VAL A 535 15.09 -11.89 -8.21
C VAL A 535 14.41 -10.57 -8.53
N ILE A 536 15.17 -9.48 -8.52
CA ILE A 536 14.73 -8.17 -9.02
C ILE A 536 15.57 -7.80 -10.25
N ILE A 537 14.87 -7.47 -11.33
CA ILE A 537 15.44 -6.79 -12.49
C ILE A 537 15.04 -5.31 -12.38
N PHE A 538 16.03 -4.47 -12.10
CA PHE A 538 15.80 -3.03 -11.94
C PHE A 538 16.20 -2.31 -13.21
N ASP A 539 15.22 -1.88 -14.01
CA ASP A 539 15.42 -1.11 -15.22
C ASP A 539 15.45 0.39 -14.90
N MET A 540 16.63 0.99 -15.02
CA MET A 540 16.86 2.40 -14.71
C MET A 540 16.34 3.35 -15.78
N VAL A 541 16.13 2.89 -17.02
CA VAL A 541 15.59 3.63 -18.18
C VAL A 541 16.49 4.76 -18.66
N ASP A 542 16.91 5.65 -17.75
CA ASP A 542 17.70 6.84 -18.09
C ASP A 542 19.08 6.49 -18.63
N CYS A 543 19.50 7.15 -19.67
CA CYS A 543 20.78 6.96 -20.35
C CYS A 543 21.32 8.30 -20.87
N SER A 544 22.49 8.27 -21.48
CA SER A 544 23.18 9.46 -22.03
C SER A 544 22.47 10.09 -23.24
N LYS A 545 21.62 9.34 -23.93
CA LYS A 545 20.92 9.78 -25.16
C LYS A 545 19.43 10.06 -24.87
N PHE A 546 18.98 11.27 -25.12
CA PHE A 546 17.59 11.70 -24.96
C PHE A 546 17.02 12.23 -26.27
N GLU A 547 15.78 11.91 -26.59
CA GLU A 547 15.07 12.31 -27.80
C GLU A 547 15.10 13.83 -28.06
N LYS A 548 15.10 14.65 -27.02
CA LYS A 548 15.14 16.12 -27.10
C LYS A 548 16.55 16.72 -26.97
N GLY A 549 17.58 15.91 -27.13
CA GLY A 549 18.96 16.35 -27.30
C GLY A 549 19.72 16.85 -26.07
N LYS A 550 19.11 16.87 -24.89
CA LYS A 550 19.81 17.22 -23.64
C LYS A 550 19.67 16.10 -22.62
N PRO A 551 20.79 15.50 -22.18
CA PRO A 551 20.74 14.56 -21.06
C PRO A 551 20.29 15.31 -19.80
N TYR A 552 19.35 14.74 -19.06
CA TYR A 552 19.02 15.23 -17.75
C TYR A 552 18.74 14.03 -16.82
N PHE A 553 18.96 14.23 -15.54
CA PHE A 553 18.83 13.16 -14.57
C PHE A 553 17.38 12.82 -14.29
N GLY A 554 17.11 11.52 -14.18
CA GLY A 554 15.83 10.98 -13.81
C GLY A 554 15.46 11.21 -12.36
N LYS A 555 14.22 10.84 -12.04
CA LYS A 555 13.66 10.92 -10.67
C LYS A 555 14.57 10.28 -9.62
N ILE A 556 15.26 9.18 -9.97
CA ILE A 556 16.08 8.37 -9.06
C ILE A 556 17.45 8.96 -8.74
N TYR A 557 17.77 10.13 -9.31
CA TYR A 557 19.10 10.72 -9.12
C TYR A 557 19.10 12.08 -8.44
N ALA A 558 17.98 12.79 -8.48
CA ALA A 558 17.97 14.25 -8.35
C ALA A 558 17.65 14.79 -6.94
N ASN A 559 17.01 14.02 -6.07
CA ASN A 559 16.54 14.52 -4.78
C ASN A 559 16.23 13.38 -3.80
N GLU A 560 15.85 13.74 -2.56
CA GLU A 560 15.48 12.80 -1.50
C GLU A 560 14.41 11.76 -1.95
N GLN A 561 13.43 12.16 -2.76
CA GLN A 561 12.43 11.20 -3.30
C GLN A 561 13.08 10.19 -4.26
N GLY A 562 14.01 10.63 -5.08
CA GLY A 562 14.77 9.75 -5.95
C GLY A 562 15.64 8.77 -5.18
N GLU A 563 16.29 9.22 -4.13
CA GLU A 563 17.04 8.35 -3.21
C GLU A 563 16.13 7.28 -2.59
N GLN A 564 14.94 7.69 -2.13
CA GLN A 564 13.96 6.76 -1.56
C GLN A 564 13.48 5.73 -2.60
N LEU A 565 13.30 6.12 -3.86
CA LEU A 565 12.98 5.20 -4.96
C LEU A 565 14.09 4.15 -5.16
N LEU A 566 15.37 4.57 -5.16
CA LEU A 566 16.51 3.65 -5.24
C LEU A 566 16.52 2.67 -4.07
N ASN A 567 16.35 3.18 -2.85
CA ASN A 567 16.33 2.33 -1.66
C ASN A 567 15.21 1.28 -1.74
N VAL A 568 14.01 1.69 -2.14
CA VAL A 568 12.88 0.75 -2.30
C VAL A 568 13.19 -0.26 -3.40
N ALA A 569 13.62 0.16 -4.59
CA ALA A 569 13.88 -0.75 -5.71
C ALA A 569 14.90 -1.85 -5.35
N ILE A 570 16.03 -1.45 -4.77
CA ILE A 570 17.11 -2.38 -4.38
C ILE A 570 16.65 -3.32 -3.26
N SER A 571 15.95 -2.79 -2.27
CA SER A 571 15.53 -3.54 -1.08
C SER A 571 14.39 -4.54 -1.33
N ARG A 572 13.83 -4.60 -2.54
CA ARG A 572 12.83 -5.62 -2.91
C ARG A 572 13.45 -6.98 -3.22
N ALA A 573 14.75 -7.03 -3.54
CA ALA A 573 15.44 -8.26 -3.86
C ALA A 573 15.73 -9.11 -2.60
N ARG A 574 15.36 -10.38 -2.66
CA ARG A 574 15.74 -11.37 -1.64
C ARG A 574 17.12 -11.95 -1.89
N HIS A 575 17.38 -12.40 -3.11
CA HIS A 575 18.56 -13.18 -3.44
C HIS A 575 19.43 -12.53 -4.51
N LYS A 576 18.84 -11.97 -5.55
CA LYS A 576 19.58 -11.44 -6.69
C LYS A 576 18.98 -10.12 -7.17
N LEU A 577 19.87 -9.18 -7.51
CA LEU A 577 19.54 -7.91 -8.16
C LEU A 577 20.26 -7.86 -9.50
N ILE A 578 19.52 -7.61 -10.58
CA ILE A 578 20.08 -7.31 -11.88
C ILE A 578 19.69 -5.89 -12.25
N VAL A 579 20.68 -5.04 -12.51
CA VAL A 579 20.43 -3.64 -12.88
C VAL A 579 20.64 -3.49 -14.38
N VAL A 580 19.59 -3.03 -15.09
CA VAL A 580 19.64 -2.71 -16.53
C VAL A 580 19.83 -1.21 -16.68
N CYS A 581 20.98 -0.79 -17.19
CA CYS A 581 21.34 0.63 -17.23
C CYS A 581 22.42 0.95 -18.29
N ASP A 582 22.61 2.25 -18.54
CA ASP A 582 23.78 2.79 -19.25
C ASP A 582 24.89 3.12 -18.22
N PRO A 583 25.96 2.32 -18.16
CA PRO A 583 27.03 2.53 -17.18
C PRO A 583 27.79 3.84 -17.35
N GLU A 584 27.97 4.29 -18.59
CA GLU A 584 28.68 5.56 -18.84
C GLU A 584 27.86 6.75 -18.34
N TYR A 585 26.54 6.64 -18.45
CA TYR A 585 25.62 7.62 -17.87
C TYR A 585 25.73 7.69 -16.33
N LEU A 586 25.89 6.54 -15.65
CA LEU A 586 26.09 6.50 -14.21
C LEU A 586 27.43 7.11 -13.75
N LYS A 587 28.47 7.07 -14.60
CA LYS A 587 29.78 7.66 -14.34
C LYS A 587 29.79 9.17 -14.57
N THR A 588 28.96 9.67 -15.49
CA THR A 588 28.90 11.08 -15.81
C THR A 588 28.05 11.81 -14.78
N SER A 589 28.65 12.24 -13.67
CA SER A 589 28.04 13.20 -12.75
C SER A 589 27.96 14.57 -13.43
N PRO A 590 26.81 15.05 -13.89
CA PRO A 590 26.69 16.45 -14.26
C PRO A 590 26.66 17.26 -12.97
N GLY A 591 27.56 18.21 -12.89
CA GLY A 591 27.84 18.98 -11.68
C GLY A 591 26.58 19.40 -10.91
N GLY A 592 26.46 18.99 -9.67
CA GLY A 592 25.54 19.49 -8.66
C GLY A 592 24.12 18.91 -8.66
N SER A 593 23.79 17.93 -9.49
CA SER A 593 22.41 17.43 -9.63
C SER A 593 22.15 16.05 -9.03
N ILE A 594 23.18 15.35 -8.57
CA ILE A 594 23.07 14.00 -7.98
C ILE A 594 23.44 14.09 -6.50
N SER A 595 22.66 13.42 -5.65
CA SER A 595 22.96 13.35 -4.23
C SER A 595 24.18 12.45 -3.95
N ASP A 596 24.90 12.72 -2.86
CA ASP A 596 26.03 11.89 -2.41
C ASP A 596 25.62 10.43 -2.15
N ARG A 597 24.37 10.20 -1.71
CA ARG A 597 23.82 8.85 -1.51
C ARG A 597 23.66 8.11 -2.81
N SER A 598 23.09 8.75 -3.84
CA SER A 598 22.95 8.16 -5.18
C SER A 598 24.33 7.85 -5.78
N ILE A 599 25.30 8.76 -5.65
CA ILE A 599 26.68 8.55 -6.08
C ILE A 599 27.30 7.32 -5.38
N SER A 600 27.12 7.20 -4.07
CA SER A 600 27.63 6.07 -3.29
C SER A 600 27.05 4.73 -3.77
N ILE A 601 25.73 4.70 -4.05
CA ILE A 601 25.05 3.52 -4.58
C ILE A 601 25.59 3.16 -5.96
N PHE A 602 25.70 4.13 -6.88
CA PHE A 602 26.20 3.89 -8.23
C PHE A 602 27.64 3.39 -8.21
N ASN A 603 28.51 3.96 -7.40
CA ASN A 603 29.88 3.49 -7.23
C ASN A 603 29.94 2.04 -6.72
N THR A 604 28.98 1.63 -5.90
CA THR A 604 28.87 0.25 -5.42
C THR A 604 28.36 -0.67 -6.51
N LEU A 605 27.32 -0.27 -7.25
CA LEU A 605 26.79 -1.02 -8.37
C LEU A 605 27.82 -1.16 -9.50
N LEU A 606 28.58 -0.11 -9.81
CA LEU A 606 29.64 -0.12 -10.83
C LEU A 606 30.79 -1.09 -10.52
N LYS A 607 30.93 -1.55 -9.30
CA LYS A 607 31.89 -2.61 -8.91
C LYS A 607 31.34 -4.03 -9.12
N ALA A 608 30.06 -4.16 -9.42
CA ALA A 608 29.42 -5.45 -9.67
C ALA A 608 29.93 -6.07 -10.98
N GLN A 609 29.68 -7.37 -11.16
CA GLN A 609 30.05 -8.05 -12.39
C GLN A 609 29.18 -7.60 -13.56
N TRP A 610 29.83 -7.23 -14.66
CA TRP A 610 29.19 -6.71 -15.88
C TRP A 610 29.06 -7.80 -16.94
N THR A 611 27.94 -7.81 -17.63
CA THR A 611 27.79 -8.49 -18.91
C THR A 611 27.21 -7.51 -19.92
N LYS A 612 27.82 -7.40 -21.09
CA LYS A 612 27.26 -6.68 -22.22
C LYS A 612 26.33 -7.65 -22.95
N ILE A 613 25.07 -7.29 -23.06
CA ILE A 613 24.07 -7.99 -23.92
C ILE A 613 24.04 -7.29 -25.25
#